data_5acfa547c4f3f79382d018e256b5bed1
#
_entry.id   5acfa547c4f3f79382d018e256b5bed1
#
_cell.length_a   1.000
_cell.length_b   1.000
_cell.length_c   1.000
_cell.angle_alpha   90.00
_cell.angle_beta   90.00
_cell.angle_gamma   90.00
#
_symmetry.space_group_name_H-M   'P 1'
#
loop_
_entity.id
_entity.type
_entity.pdbx_description
1 polymer ?
#
loop_
_entity_poly.entity_id
_entity_poly.type
_entity_poly.pdbx_seq_one_letter_code
_entity_poly.pdbx_strand_id
1 'polypeptide(L)'
;PRVRRQRQMCIRDSNYKDVTAWFLEMAAEYKIVPAWVYYDAWSARYWVEEMKASGFNMIPCIQGAKTLSLPMQNMGADLQAKRIVYNNHPILKWCLTNTGVKTDVNGNIVPVKNQAAKQRIDGMASLLDAYVGLTEKYEEYIRTL
;
A
#
# COMPACT_ATOMS: atom_id res chain seq x y z
N PRO A 1 14.54 6.34 25.91
CA PRO A 1 14.82 5.98 24.53
C PRO A 1 13.64 6.21 23.63
N ARG A 2 13.77 7.18 22.72
CA ARG A 2 12.70 7.62 21.78
C ARG A 2 12.24 6.52 20.82
N VAL A 3 13.12 5.59 20.47
CA VAL A 3 12.82 4.48 19.54
C VAL A 3 11.79 3.50 20.11
N ARG A 4 11.80 3.25 21.42
CA ARG A 4 10.83 2.38 22.10
C ARG A 4 9.42 2.98 22.14
N ARG A 5 9.31 4.31 22.29
CA ARG A 5 8.02 5.03 22.26
C ARG A 5 7.38 5.04 20.85
N GLN A 6 8.19 5.18 19.79
CA GLN A 6 7.69 5.12 18.42
C GLN A 6 7.21 3.72 18.02
N ARG A 7 7.92 2.66 18.43
CA ARG A 7 7.47 1.28 18.22
C ARG A 7 6.19 0.97 18.99
N GLN A 8 6.03 1.49 20.21
CA GLN A 8 4.81 1.33 20.99
C GLN A 8 3.61 2.11 20.41
N MET A 9 3.82 3.27 19.79
CA MET A 9 2.76 4.00 19.08
C MET A 9 2.25 3.21 17.87
N CYS A 10 3.12 2.71 17.00
CA CYS A 10 2.72 1.91 15.84
C CYS A 10 2.00 0.60 16.23
N ILE A 11 2.37 -0.02 17.34
CA ILE A 11 1.74 -1.27 17.83
C ILE A 11 0.41 -1.01 18.56
N ARG A 12 0.24 0.18 19.17
CA ARG A 12 -0.99 0.51 19.90
C ARG A 12 -2.12 1.04 19.02
N ASP A 13 -1.80 1.63 17.88
CA ASP A 13 -2.77 2.38 17.08
C ASP A 13 -3.36 1.59 15.91
N SER A 14 -2.91 0.35 15.66
CA SER A 14 -3.45 -0.50 14.59
C SER A 14 -3.90 -1.83 15.16
N ASN A 15 -5.18 -1.94 15.44
CA ASN A 15 -5.81 -3.23 15.69
C ASN A 15 -6.08 -3.88 14.33
N TYR A 16 -5.36 -4.95 14.00
CA TYR A 16 -5.54 -5.68 12.73
C TYR A 16 -6.97 -6.18 12.52
N LYS A 17 -7.70 -6.47 13.60
CA LYS A 17 -9.12 -6.85 13.53
C LYS A 17 -9.99 -5.72 12.97
N ASP A 18 -9.68 -4.47 13.27
CA ASP A 18 -10.42 -3.32 12.73
C ASP A 18 -10.18 -3.19 11.22
N VAL A 19 -8.98 -3.52 10.75
CA VAL A 19 -8.66 -3.55 9.31
C VAL A 19 -9.44 -4.65 8.59
N THR A 20 -9.45 -5.87 9.14
CA THR A 20 -10.25 -6.98 8.58
C THR A 20 -11.75 -6.65 8.60
N ALA A 21 -12.25 -6.08 9.69
CA ALA A 21 -13.64 -5.66 9.82
C ALA A 21 -14.02 -4.63 8.75
N TRP A 22 -13.15 -3.66 8.47
CA TRP A 22 -13.36 -2.68 7.42
C TRP A 22 -13.47 -3.33 6.02
N PHE A 23 -12.62 -4.30 5.69
CA PHE A 23 -12.73 -5.03 4.42
C PHE A 23 -14.04 -5.80 4.30
N LEU A 24 -14.50 -6.43 5.39
CA LEU A 24 -15.78 -7.14 5.44
C LEU A 24 -16.98 -6.18 5.31
N GLU A 25 -16.90 -5.01 5.94
CA GLU A 25 -17.91 -3.95 5.82
C GLU A 25 -18.00 -3.44 4.37
N MET A 26 -16.86 -3.15 3.72
CA MET A 26 -16.84 -2.76 2.31
C MET A 26 -17.49 -3.80 1.40
N ALA A 27 -17.21 -5.08 1.64
CA ALA A 27 -17.82 -6.17 0.90
C ALA A 27 -19.34 -6.27 1.14
N ALA A 28 -19.77 -6.14 2.39
CA ALA A 28 -21.17 -6.29 2.78
C ALA A 28 -22.04 -5.10 2.34
N GLU A 29 -21.57 -3.87 2.60
CA GLU A 29 -22.36 -2.65 2.40
C GLU A 29 -22.24 -2.12 0.98
N TYR A 30 -21.02 -2.01 0.46
CA TYR A 30 -20.77 -1.39 -0.85
C TYR A 30 -20.56 -2.41 -1.99
N LYS A 31 -20.57 -3.71 -1.69
CA LYS A 31 -20.29 -4.79 -2.67
C LYS A 31 -18.93 -4.65 -3.34
N ILE A 32 -17.97 -4.05 -2.64
CA ILE A 32 -16.59 -3.89 -3.10
C ILE A 32 -15.76 -5.03 -2.51
N VAL A 33 -15.36 -5.98 -3.34
CA VAL A 33 -14.51 -7.11 -2.94
C VAL A 33 -13.23 -7.04 -3.77
N PRO A 34 -12.07 -6.86 -3.12
CA PRO A 34 -10.81 -6.88 -3.85
C PRO A 34 -10.52 -8.29 -4.39
N ALA A 35 -10.15 -8.38 -5.67
CA ALA A 35 -9.76 -9.64 -6.28
C ALA A 35 -8.45 -10.18 -5.64
N TRP A 36 -7.54 -9.27 -5.30
CA TRP A 36 -6.29 -9.56 -4.59
C TRP A 36 -5.98 -8.44 -3.61
N VAL A 37 -5.36 -8.77 -2.47
CA VAL A 37 -4.87 -7.81 -1.48
C VAL A 37 -3.35 -7.94 -1.39
N TYR A 38 -2.63 -6.96 -1.93
CA TYR A 38 -1.18 -6.87 -1.83
C TYR A 38 -0.79 -6.25 -0.49
N TYR A 39 0.23 -6.80 0.15
CA TYR A 39 0.65 -6.37 1.49
C TYR A 39 2.16 -6.44 1.69
N ASP A 40 2.71 -5.56 2.53
CA ASP A 40 4.10 -5.67 2.99
C ASP A 40 4.26 -6.85 3.96
N ALA A 41 5.06 -7.84 3.55
CA ALA A 41 5.23 -9.09 4.29
C ALA A 41 5.95 -8.95 5.63
N TRP A 42 6.62 -7.81 5.88
CA TRP A 42 7.54 -7.67 7.02
C TRP A 42 6.88 -7.76 8.40
N SER A 43 5.65 -7.30 8.57
CA SER A 43 4.99 -7.25 9.89
C SER A 43 3.51 -7.69 9.92
N ALA A 44 3.01 -8.27 8.84
CA ALA A 44 1.58 -8.52 8.66
C ALA A 44 1.14 -9.98 8.89
N ARG A 45 2.02 -10.88 9.36
CA ARG A 45 1.79 -12.33 9.37
C ARG A 45 0.46 -12.75 10.01
N TYR A 46 0.12 -12.25 11.20
CA TYR A 46 -1.14 -12.61 11.89
C TYR A 46 -2.38 -12.06 11.17
N TRP A 47 -2.29 -10.83 10.67
CA TRP A 47 -3.38 -10.22 9.91
C TRP A 47 -3.66 -10.97 8.60
N VAL A 48 -2.61 -11.42 7.93
CA VAL A 48 -2.73 -12.18 6.68
C VAL A 48 -3.50 -13.49 6.87
N GLU A 49 -3.23 -14.22 7.94
CA GLU A 49 -3.97 -15.46 8.23
C GLU A 49 -5.45 -15.18 8.53
N GLU A 50 -5.76 -14.10 9.25
CA GLU A 50 -7.13 -13.67 9.52
C GLU A 50 -7.86 -13.28 8.22
N MET A 51 -7.21 -12.52 7.33
CA MET A 51 -7.77 -12.13 6.04
C MET A 51 -8.00 -13.34 5.12
N LYS A 52 -7.06 -14.28 5.07
CA LYS A 52 -7.23 -15.54 4.33
C LYS A 52 -8.40 -16.36 4.87
N ALA A 53 -8.52 -16.47 6.20
CA ALA A 53 -9.65 -17.14 6.84
C ALA A 53 -11.00 -16.47 6.53
N SER A 54 -10.99 -15.16 6.25
CA SER A 54 -12.13 -14.38 5.81
C SER A 54 -12.39 -14.45 4.29
N GLY A 55 -11.59 -15.22 3.54
CA GLY A 55 -11.79 -15.46 2.11
C GLY A 55 -11.06 -14.50 1.17
N PHE A 56 -10.16 -13.64 1.67
CA PHE A 56 -9.40 -12.72 0.82
C PHE A 56 -8.13 -13.35 0.25
N ASN A 57 -7.83 -13.05 -1.01
CA ASN A 57 -6.61 -13.47 -1.68
C ASN A 57 -5.45 -12.53 -1.30
N MET A 58 -4.59 -13.00 -0.39
CA MET A 58 -3.46 -12.23 0.14
C MET A 58 -2.18 -12.52 -0.62
N ILE A 59 -1.56 -11.50 -1.22
CA ILE A 59 -0.33 -11.61 -2.01
C ILE A 59 0.77 -10.74 -1.36
N PRO A 60 1.93 -11.31 -0.99
CA PRO A 60 3.02 -10.52 -0.44
C PRO A 60 3.66 -9.66 -1.53
N CYS A 61 3.82 -8.35 -1.25
CA CYS A 61 4.56 -7.41 -2.07
C CYS A 61 6.00 -7.31 -1.57
N ILE A 62 6.97 -7.65 -2.42
CA ILE A 62 8.39 -7.55 -2.06
C ILE A 62 8.82 -6.09 -2.09
N GLN A 63 9.19 -5.56 -0.92
CA GLN A 63 9.60 -4.16 -0.74
C GLN A 63 11.04 -3.93 -1.19
N GLY A 64 11.27 -3.81 -2.50
CA GLY A 64 12.59 -3.60 -3.07
C GLY A 64 12.57 -2.86 -4.39
N ALA A 65 13.71 -2.25 -4.76
CA ALA A 65 13.84 -1.46 -5.97
C ALA A 65 13.44 -2.24 -7.24
N LYS A 66 13.79 -3.52 -7.31
CA LYS A 66 13.45 -4.38 -8.45
C LYS A 66 11.94 -4.52 -8.65
N THR A 67 11.16 -4.61 -7.57
CA THR A 67 9.70 -4.76 -7.62
C THR A 67 9.00 -3.42 -7.77
N LEU A 68 9.46 -2.40 -7.02
CA LEU A 68 8.72 -1.15 -6.85
C LEU A 68 9.06 -0.08 -7.90
N SER A 69 10.23 -0.17 -8.58
CA SER A 69 10.73 0.92 -9.42
C SER A 69 9.79 1.23 -10.59
N LEU A 70 9.49 0.25 -11.41
CA LEU A 70 8.62 0.46 -12.58
C LEU A 70 7.18 0.82 -12.18
N PRO A 71 6.52 0.11 -11.25
CA PRO A 71 5.21 0.52 -10.76
C PRO A 71 5.18 1.94 -10.19
N MET A 72 6.22 2.36 -9.46
CA MET A 72 6.30 3.71 -8.91
C MET A 72 6.41 4.79 -10.01
N GLN A 73 7.20 4.54 -11.05
CA GLN A 73 7.30 5.46 -12.21
C GLN A 73 5.95 5.58 -12.93
N ASN A 74 5.31 4.46 -13.21
CA ASN A 74 4.02 4.41 -13.89
C ASN A 74 2.92 5.07 -13.04
N MET A 75 2.86 4.78 -11.75
CA MET A 75 1.94 5.43 -10.81
C MET A 75 2.14 6.95 -10.77
N GLY A 76 3.38 7.42 -10.77
CA GLY A 76 3.69 8.85 -10.84
C GLY A 76 3.17 9.50 -12.13
N ALA A 77 3.36 8.85 -13.26
CA ALA A 77 2.83 9.30 -14.56
C ALA A 77 1.30 9.31 -14.59
N ASP A 78 0.67 8.29 -13.99
CA ASP A 78 -0.80 8.19 -13.91
C ASP A 78 -1.40 9.24 -12.96
N LEU A 79 -0.72 9.56 -11.86
CA LEU A 79 -1.12 10.67 -10.98
C LEU A 79 -1.05 12.02 -11.71
N GLN A 80 0.03 12.28 -12.45
CA GLN A 80 0.19 13.51 -13.25
C GLN A 80 -0.87 13.60 -14.35
N ALA A 81 -1.16 12.50 -15.02
CA ALA A 81 -2.17 12.42 -16.07
C ALA A 81 -3.62 12.37 -15.54
N LYS A 82 -3.81 12.44 -14.20
CA LYS A 82 -5.12 12.35 -13.53
C LYS A 82 -5.89 11.05 -13.81
N ARG A 83 -5.17 9.97 -14.11
CA ARG A 83 -5.76 8.64 -14.28
C ARG A 83 -6.07 7.94 -12.96
N ILE A 84 -5.37 8.33 -11.87
CA ILE A 84 -5.68 7.86 -10.52
C ILE A 84 -6.59 8.89 -9.85
N VAL A 85 -7.81 8.47 -9.52
CA VAL A 85 -8.81 9.30 -8.82
C VAL A 85 -8.81 8.92 -7.34
N TYR A 86 -8.45 9.84 -6.46
CA TYR A 86 -8.42 9.65 -5.01
C TYR A 86 -9.21 10.69 -4.23
N ASN A 87 -10.11 11.42 -4.92
CA ASN A 87 -11.01 12.43 -4.37
C ASN A 87 -10.32 13.50 -3.49
N ASN A 88 -9.06 13.82 -3.77
CA ASN A 88 -8.25 14.74 -2.97
C ASN A 88 -8.23 14.39 -1.47
N HIS A 89 -8.34 13.11 -1.11
CA HIS A 89 -8.34 12.70 0.29
C HIS A 89 -7.13 13.28 1.03
N PRO A 90 -7.32 14.07 2.10
CA PRO A 90 -6.25 14.91 2.66
C PRO A 90 -5.10 14.09 3.22
N ILE A 91 -5.37 12.94 3.84
CA ILE A 91 -4.33 12.05 4.40
C ILE A 91 -3.51 11.42 3.27
N LEU A 92 -4.16 10.92 2.21
CA LEU A 92 -3.43 10.34 1.07
C LEU A 92 -2.60 11.40 0.36
N LYS A 93 -3.16 12.59 0.12
CA LYS A 93 -2.42 13.72 -0.44
C LYS A 93 -1.20 14.08 0.41
N TRP A 94 -1.35 14.12 1.72
CA TRP A 94 -0.25 14.36 2.65
C TRP A 94 0.83 13.28 2.57
N CYS A 95 0.45 11.98 2.50
CA CYS A 95 1.39 10.89 2.31
C CYS A 95 2.15 11.01 0.98
N LEU A 96 1.47 11.34 -0.12
CA LEU A 96 2.07 11.55 -1.43
C LEU A 96 3.09 12.69 -1.41
N THR A 97 2.76 13.83 -0.79
CA THR A 97 3.67 14.99 -0.69
C THR A 97 4.88 14.76 0.22
N ASN A 98 4.77 13.84 1.18
CA ASN A 98 5.87 13.44 2.07
C ASN A 98 6.82 12.43 1.41
N THR A 99 6.48 11.91 0.25
CA THR A 99 7.26 10.87 -0.41
C THR A 99 8.32 11.49 -1.31
N GLY A 100 9.56 11.12 -1.03
CA GLY A 100 10.70 11.35 -1.92
C GLY A 100 11.05 10.09 -2.68
N VAL A 101 12.04 10.21 -3.53
CA VAL A 101 12.56 9.14 -4.38
C VAL A 101 14.04 8.95 -4.08
N LYS A 102 14.44 7.72 -3.84
CA LYS A 102 15.86 7.33 -3.79
C LYS A 102 16.15 6.47 -5.00
N THR A 103 17.22 6.81 -5.73
CA THR A 103 17.69 6.04 -6.87
C THR A 103 18.88 5.17 -6.46
N ASP A 104 18.90 3.92 -6.89
CA ASP A 104 20.04 3.02 -6.72
C ASP A 104 21.08 3.18 -7.85
N VAL A 105 22.17 2.45 -7.77
CA VAL A 105 23.28 2.49 -8.76
C VAL A 105 22.85 2.01 -10.15
N ASN A 106 21.76 1.28 -10.26
CA ASN A 106 21.21 0.76 -11.51
C ASN A 106 20.09 1.66 -12.09
N GLY A 107 19.83 2.81 -11.46
CA GLY A 107 18.75 3.71 -11.87
C GLY A 107 17.35 3.32 -11.39
N ASN A 108 17.21 2.26 -10.58
CA ASN A 108 15.92 1.92 -9.99
C ASN A 108 15.55 2.88 -8.88
N ILE A 109 14.26 3.17 -8.74
CA ILE A 109 13.75 4.07 -7.73
C ILE A 109 12.96 3.33 -6.64
N VAL A 110 13.03 3.84 -5.42
CA VAL A 110 12.22 3.39 -4.29
C VAL A 110 11.69 4.60 -3.52
N PRO A 111 10.51 4.47 -2.89
CA PRO A 111 9.96 5.55 -2.08
C PRO A 111 10.76 5.70 -0.78
N VAL A 112 10.99 6.95 -0.41
CA VAL A 112 11.59 7.33 0.87
C VAL A 112 10.83 8.51 1.47
N LYS A 113 10.97 8.73 2.77
CA LYS A 113 10.43 9.93 3.41
C LYS A 113 11.29 11.14 3.05
N ASN A 114 10.68 12.24 2.61
CA ASN A 114 11.39 13.47 2.22
C ASN A 114 12.16 14.11 3.37
N GLN A 115 11.63 14.05 4.59
CA GLN A 115 12.23 14.64 5.78
C GLN A 115 12.06 13.71 6.99
N ALA A 116 12.82 13.98 8.07
CA ALA A 116 12.95 13.09 9.20
C ALA A 116 11.64 12.79 9.97
N ALA A 117 11.66 11.69 10.65
CA ALA A 117 10.89 11.16 11.80
C ALA A 117 9.37 11.43 11.93
N LYS A 118 8.84 12.56 11.52
CA LYS A 118 7.41 12.92 11.68
C LYS A 118 6.55 12.68 10.45
N GLN A 119 7.17 12.48 9.28
CA GLN A 119 6.44 12.27 8.03
C GLN A 119 6.03 10.81 7.87
N ARG A 120 4.81 10.60 7.40
CA ARG A 120 4.27 9.29 7.06
C ARG A 120 4.07 9.19 5.55
N ILE A 121 4.35 8.02 5.02
CA ILE A 121 4.15 7.68 3.61
C ILE A 121 3.31 6.40 3.46
N ASP A 122 2.69 5.95 4.55
CA ASP A 122 1.99 4.65 4.61
C ASP A 122 0.85 4.57 3.56
N GLY A 123 0.10 5.66 3.38
CA GLY A 123 -0.96 5.72 2.35
C GLY A 123 -0.41 5.64 0.92
N MET A 124 0.78 6.24 0.66
CA MET A 124 1.43 6.11 -0.64
C MET A 124 2.01 4.70 -0.83
N ALA A 125 2.62 4.11 0.21
CA ALA A 125 3.12 2.75 0.15
C ALA A 125 1.99 1.76 -0.14
N SER A 126 0.84 1.87 0.53
CA SER A 126 -0.35 1.05 0.25
C SER A 126 -0.88 1.24 -1.17
N LEU A 127 -0.89 2.46 -1.69
CA LEU A 127 -1.27 2.74 -3.09
C LEU A 127 -0.28 2.09 -4.06
N LEU A 128 1.02 2.15 -3.76
CA LEU A 128 2.05 1.54 -4.58
C LEU A 128 1.94 0.01 -4.58
N ASP A 129 1.70 -0.62 -3.44
CA ASP A 129 1.49 -2.07 -3.35
C ASP A 129 0.26 -2.50 -4.19
N ALA A 130 -0.83 -1.74 -4.12
CA ALA A 130 -2.00 -1.96 -4.97
C ALA A 130 -1.68 -1.77 -6.47
N TYR A 131 -0.83 -0.79 -6.80
CA TYR A 131 -0.40 -0.53 -8.17
C TYR A 131 0.54 -1.62 -8.72
N VAL A 132 1.39 -2.22 -7.87
CA VAL A 132 2.14 -3.45 -8.21
C VAL A 132 1.16 -4.55 -8.59
N GLY A 133 0.14 -4.77 -7.78
CA GLY A 133 -0.92 -5.73 -8.04
C GLY A 133 -1.64 -5.48 -9.37
N LEU A 134 -1.99 -4.23 -9.64
CA LEU A 134 -2.60 -3.84 -10.91
C LEU A 134 -1.68 -4.19 -12.09
N THR A 135 -0.38 -3.89 -11.97
CA THR A 135 0.59 -4.14 -13.04
C THR A 135 0.78 -5.65 -13.29
N GLU A 136 0.86 -6.45 -12.23
CA GLU A 136 1.09 -7.90 -12.32
C GLU A 136 -0.15 -8.67 -12.76
N LYS A 137 -1.35 -8.20 -12.37
CA LYS A 137 -2.62 -8.92 -12.53
C LYS A 137 -3.57 -8.29 -13.55
N TYR A 138 -3.12 -7.28 -14.29
CA TYR A 138 -3.98 -6.54 -15.21
C TYR A 138 -4.70 -7.43 -16.22
N GLU A 139 -3.99 -8.30 -16.90
CA GLU A 139 -4.54 -9.23 -17.90
C GLU A 139 -5.54 -10.23 -17.30
N GLU A 140 -5.25 -10.71 -16.09
CA GLU A 140 -6.12 -11.61 -15.36
C GLU A 140 -7.41 -10.90 -14.93
N TYR A 141 -7.27 -9.67 -14.43
CA TYR A 141 -8.40 -8.84 -14.01
C TYR A 141 -9.34 -8.51 -15.18
N ILE A 142 -8.81 -8.08 -16.31
CA ILE A 142 -9.61 -7.74 -17.49
C ILE A 142 -10.43 -8.94 -18.00
N ARG A 143 -9.92 -10.16 -17.86
CA ARG A 143 -10.67 -11.37 -18.24
C ARG A 143 -11.81 -11.73 -17.28
N THR A 144 -11.86 -11.11 -16.10
CA THR A 144 -12.93 -11.33 -15.11
C THR A 144 -14.07 -10.31 -15.20
N LEU A 145 -13.88 -9.24 -15.98
CA LEU A 145 -14.90 -8.22 -16.28
C LEU A 145 -15.78 -8.65 -17.45
#